data_9ea3b1bfa80b9f1faf775c9f6651e464
#
_entry.id   9ea3b1bfa80b9f1faf775c9f6651e464
#
_cell.length_a   1.000
_cell.length_b   1.000
_cell.length_c   1.000
_cell.angle_alpha   90.00
_cell.angle_beta   90.00
_cell.angle_gamma   90.00
#
_symmetry.space_group_name_H-M   'P 1'
#
loop_
_entity.id
_entity.type
_entity.pdbx_description
1 polymer ?
#
loop_
_entity_poly.entity_id
_entity_poly.type
_entity_poly.pdbx_seq_one_letter_code
_entity_poly.pdbx_strand_id
1 'polypeptide(L)'
;MVDFSAARLNMVDSQVRTNDVTDVRVQDAMRVIPRESLIPPGKAYLAYADAEVEYVPGRWMLAPRDVGKLLHALAIQPGERALAIAAPYGAAVLEHAGLKVSRLDGDDLKTLPAGEFDVMICEGAVARAPESWTAALAPGGRLAVIERAGPV
;
A
#
# COMPACT_ATOMS: atom_id res chain seq x y z
N MET A 1 0.10 12.00 25.78
CA MET A 1 0.92 11.84 24.55
C MET A 1 0.68 10.46 23.97
N VAL A 2 0.45 10.37 22.69
CA VAL A 2 0.25 9.08 22.03
C VAL A 2 1.61 8.43 21.76
N ASP A 3 1.76 7.18 22.19
CA ASP A 3 2.95 6.40 21.87
C ASP A 3 2.70 5.66 20.53
N PHE A 4 3.06 6.30 19.43
CA PHE A 4 2.88 5.72 18.10
C PHE A 4 3.76 4.48 17.88
N SER A 5 4.92 4.41 18.54
CA SER A 5 5.78 3.23 18.40
C SER A 5 5.12 1.98 18.98
N ALA A 6 4.53 2.09 20.15
CA ALA A 6 3.80 0.99 20.78
C ALA A 6 2.56 0.62 19.97
N ALA A 7 1.81 1.62 19.51
CA ALA A 7 0.63 1.40 18.67
C ALA A 7 0.99 0.68 17.37
N ARG A 8 2.12 1.04 16.77
CA ARG A 8 2.62 0.42 15.52
C ARG A 8 2.94 -1.06 15.72
N LEU A 9 3.65 -1.40 16.78
CA LEU A 9 3.98 -2.80 17.07
C LEU A 9 2.73 -3.62 17.37
N ASN A 10 1.80 -3.05 18.12
CA ASN A 10 0.52 -3.71 18.38
C ASN A 10 -0.30 -3.92 17.11
N MET A 11 -0.28 -2.95 16.18
CA MET A 11 -0.93 -3.09 14.88
C MET A 11 -0.40 -4.32 14.13
N VAL A 12 0.92 -4.49 14.05
CA VAL A 12 1.50 -5.64 13.36
C VAL A 12 1.07 -6.95 14.01
N ASP A 13 1.12 -7.01 15.35
CA ASP A 13 0.78 -8.23 16.08
C ASP A 13 -0.70 -8.58 16.02
N SER A 14 -1.59 -7.59 16.07
CA SER A 14 -3.04 -7.85 16.19
C SER A 14 -3.81 -7.74 14.89
N GLN A 15 -3.34 -6.96 13.91
CA GLN A 15 -4.08 -6.72 12.67
C GLN A 15 -3.42 -7.35 11.43
N VAL A 16 -2.12 -7.53 11.42
CA VAL A 16 -1.36 -7.99 10.26
C VAL A 16 -1.07 -9.48 10.37
N ARG A 17 -0.35 -9.89 11.39
CA ARG A 17 0.04 -11.30 11.59
C ARG A 17 -1.17 -12.22 11.74
N THR A 18 -2.20 -11.77 12.42
CA THR A 18 -3.42 -12.56 12.65
C THR A 18 -4.30 -12.69 11.41
N ASN A 19 -3.99 -11.99 10.33
CA ASN A 19 -4.73 -12.02 9.07
C ASN A 19 -3.92 -12.64 7.93
N ASP A 20 -3.08 -13.60 8.25
CA ASP A 20 -2.30 -14.39 7.29
C ASP A 20 -1.26 -13.61 6.50
N VAL A 21 -0.86 -12.45 6.96
CA VAL A 21 0.25 -11.69 6.37
C VAL A 21 1.55 -12.19 6.99
N THR A 22 2.12 -13.21 6.38
CA THR A 22 3.30 -13.91 6.92
C THR A 22 4.62 -13.45 6.28
N ASP A 23 4.56 -12.63 5.24
CA ASP A 23 5.77 -12.10 4.60
C ASP A 23 6.59 -11.26 5.57
N VAL A 24 7.80 -11.72 5.88
CA VAL A 24 8.67 -11.07 6.87
C VAL A 24 9.11 -9.68 6.41
N ARG A 25 9.36 -9.49 5.12
CA ARG A 25 9.73 -8.18 4.58
C ARG A 25 8.62 -7.16 4.80
N VAL A 26 7.38 -7.59 4.59
CA VAL A 26 6.21 -6.74 4.81
C VAL A 26 6.07 -6.41 6.31
N GLN A 27 6.13 -7.42 7.17
CA GLN A 27 6.02 -7.20 8.62
C GLN A 27 7.11 -6.28 9.15
N ASP A 28 8.37 -6.50 8.73
CA ASP A 28 9.50 -5.69 9.17
C ASP A 28 9.33 -4.22 8.78
N ALA A 29 8.89 -3.97 7.54
CA ALA A 29 8.61 -2.62 7.08
C ALA A 29 7.48 -1.97 7.90
N MET A 30 6.40 -2.71 8.12
CA MET A 30 5.24 -2.19 8.86
C MET A 30 5.57 -1.88 10.34
N ARG A 31 6.58 -2.53 10.91
CA ARG A 31 7.04 -2.23 12.27
C ARG A 31 7.77 -0.90 12.39
N VAL A 32 8.37 -0.41 11.31
CA VAL A 32 9.23 0.79 11.35
C VAL A 32 8.64 2.00 10.65
N ILE A 33 7.76 1.82 9.68
CA ILE A 33 7.19 2.94 8.91
C ILE A 33 6.15 3.67 9.75
N PRO A 34 6.33 4.98 9.96
CA PRO A 34 5.39 5.76 10.76
C PRO A 34 4.16 6.17 9.97
N ARG A 35 3.09 5.36 10.04
CA ARG A 35 1.83 5.66 9.35
C ARG A 35 1.26 7.02 9.74
N GLU A 36 1.46 7.44 10.98
CA GLU A 36 0.99 8.73 11.47
C GLU A 36 1.56 9.92 10.69
N SER A 37 2.75 9.75 10.10
CA SER A 37 3.38 10.82 9.30
C SER A 37 2.80 10.96 7.90
N LEU A 38 2.00 9.99 7.45
CA LEU A 38 1.41 9.97 6.10
C LEU A 38 0.01 10.55 6.05
N ILE A 39 -0.55 10.90 7.19
CA ILE A 39 -1.90 11.45 7.32
C ILE A 39 -1.87 12.82 7.98
N PRO A 40 -2.91 13.65 7.75
CA PRO A 40 -2.98 14.97 8.39
C PRO A 40 -2.86 14.86 9.92
N PRO A 41 -2.13 15.78 10.57
CA PRO A 41 -1.91 15.71 12.02
C PRO A 41 -3.16 15.57 12.86
N GLY A 42 -4.26 16.20 12.44
CA GLY A 42 -5.53 16.09 13.16
C GLY A 42 -6.16 14.71 13.13
N LYS A 43 -5.72 13.84 12.22
CA LYS A 43 -6.21 12.46 12.09
C LYS A 43 -5.16 11.41 12.46
N ALA A 44 -4.00 11.84 12.94
CA ALA A 44 -2.88 10.92 13.22
C ALA A 44 -3.26 9.84 14.25
N TYR A 45 -4.19 10.14 15.15
CA TYR A 45 -4.69 9.18 16.15
C TYR A 45 -5.38 7.96 15.50
N LEU A 46 -5.77 8.04 14.24
CA LEU A 46 -6.40 6.93 13.50
C LEU A 46 -5.37 6.04 12.77
N ALA A 47 -4.08 6.43 12.77
CA ALA A 47 -3.06 5.79 11.94
C ALA A 47 -2.96 4.28 12.13
N TYR A 48 -3.16 3.80 13.35
CA TYR A 48 -3.01 2.37 13.69
C TYR A 48 -4.32 1.68 14.04
N ALA A 49 -5.44 2.35 13.80
CA ALA A 49 -6.75 1.75 13.95
C ALA A 49 -7.03 0.78 12.79
N ASP A 50 -7.88 -0.20 13.05
CA ASP A 50 -8.36 -1.12 12.00
C ASP A 50 -9.43 -0.42 11.17
N ALA A 51 -9.03 0.61 10.44
CA ALA A 51 -9.92 1.47 9.67
C ALA A 51 -9.18 2.14 8.51
N GLU A 52 -9.95 2.53 7.50
CA GLU A 52 -9.44 3.38 6.43
C GLU A 52 -9.33 4.82 6.93
N VAL A 53 -8.34 5.56 6.44
CA VAL A 53 -8.11 6.96 6.82
C VAL A 53 -7.91 7.82 5.59
N GLU A 54 -8.71 8.86 5.44
CA GLU A 54 -8.54 9.83 4.36
C GLU A 54 -7.27 10.63 4.59
N TYR A 55 -6.32 10.56 3.65
CA TYR A 55 -5.04 11.25 3.79
C TYR A 55 -4.94 12.52 2.94
N VAL A 56 -5.68 12.59 1.83
CA VAL A 56 -5.92 13.78 1.03
C VAL A 56 -7.38 13.74 0.57
N PRO A 57 -7.97 14.85 0.16
CA PRO A 57 -9.38 14.85 -0.25
C PRO A 57 -9.68 13.78 -1.30
N GLY A 58 -10.61 12.89 -0.99
CA GLY A 58 -11.05 11.83 -1.87
C GLY A 58 -10.15 10.60 -1.96
N ARG A 59 -9.03 10.56 -1.24
CA ARG A 59 -8.14 9.41 -1.23
C ARG A 59 -7.92 8.88 0.17
N TRP A 60 -8.00 7.56 0.31
CA TRP A 60 -8.01 6.88 1.60
C TRP A 60 -6.88 5.87 1.66
N MET A 61 -6.15 5.86 2.76
CA MET A 61 -5.26 4.74 3.08
C MET A 61 -6.11 3.58 3.56
N LEU A 62 -5.80 2.39 3.07
CA LEU A 62 -6.50 1.18 3.51
C LEU A 62 -6.19 0.87 4.97
N ALA A 63 -7.07 0.13 5.62
CA ALA A 63 -6.79 -0.45 6.92
C ALA A 63 -5.50 -1.29 6.86
N PRO A 64 -4.72 -1.34 7.94
CA PRO A 64 -3.46 -2.08 7.95
C PRO A 64 -3.59 -3.53 7.50
N ARG A 65 -4.65 -4.21 7.90
CA ARG A 65 -4.94 -5.58 7.48
C ARG A 65 -5.05 -5.69 5.97
N ASP A 66 -5.76 -4.76 5.33
CA ASP A 66 -6.05 -4.85 3.90
C ASP A 66 -4.82 -4.53 3.05
N VAL A 67 -4.08 -3.47 3.37
CA VAL A 67 -2.85 -3.16 2.65
C VAL A 67 -1.79 -4.24 2.90
N GLY A 68 -1.75 -4.80 4.09
CA GLY A 68 -0.88 -5.92 4.40
C GLY A 68 -1.15 -7.14 3.51
N LYS A 69 -2.40 -7.47 3.29
CA LYS A 69 -2.79 -8.58 2.41
C LYS A 69 -2.42 -8.33 0.95
N LEU A 70 -2.59 -7.09 0.47
CA LEU A 70 -2.17 -6.73 -0.89
C LEU A 70 -0.66 -6.89 -1.04
N LEU A 71 0.10 -6.38 -0.11
CA LEU A 71 1.56 -6.46 -0.12
C LEU A 71 2.05 -7.92 -0.03
N HIS A 72 1.42 -8.72 0.82
CA HIS A 72 1.74 -10.15 0.95
C HIS A 72 1.52 -10.89 -0.36
N ALA A 73 0.39 -10.63 -1.03
CA ALA A 73 0.04 -11.28 -2.29
C ALA A 73 1.04 -10.98 -3.41
N LEU A 74 1.73 -9.84 -3.35
CA LEU A 74 2.70 -9.44 -4.35
C LEU A 74 3.99 -10.26 -4.31
N ALA A 75 4.28 -10.95 -3.21
CA ALA A 75 5.51 -11.74 -3.04
C ALA A 75 6.75 -10.92 -3.42
N ILE A 76 6.90 -9.76 -2.82
CA ILE A 76 7.91 -8.76 -3.18
C ILE A 76 9.33 -9.26 -2.99
N GLN A 77 10.24 -8.84 -3.90
CA GLN A 77 11.65 -9.16 -3.82
C GLN A 77 12.49 -7.89 -3.93
N PRO A 78 13.57 -7.77 -3.15
CA PRO A 78 14.49 -6.63 -3.27
C PRO A 78 14.99 -6.47 -4.70
N GLY A 79 15.12 -5.23 -5.15
CA GLY A 79 15.61 -4.89 -6.48
C GLY A 79 14.56 -4.86 -7.58
N GLU A 80 13.36 -5.36 -7.35
CA GLU A 80 12.29 -5.28 -8.32
C GLU A 80 11.86 -3.83 -8.57
N ARG A 81 11.37 -3.56 -9.78
CA ARG A 81 10.77 -2.26 -10.13
C ARG A 81 9.32 -2.26 -9.73
N ALA A 82 8.93 -1.27 -8.97
CA ALA A 82 7.57 -1.15 -8.45
C ALA A 82 6.93 0.18 -8.82
N LEU A 83 5.62 0.17 -9.05
CA LEU A 83 4.80 1.36 -9.21
C LEU A 83 3.77 1.40 -8.09
N ALA A 84 3.79 2.48 -7.33
CA ALA A 84 2.79 2.74 -6.30
C ALA A 84 1.80 3.78 -6.80
N ILE A 85 0.56 3.37 -7.00
CA ILE A 85 -0.50 4.19 -7.57
C ILE A 85 -1.41 4.66 -6.44
N ALA A 86 -1.37 5.96 -6.12
CA ALA A 86 -2.09 6.54 -4.99
C ALA A 86 -1.92 5.66 -3.73
N ALA A 87 -0.68 5.26 -3.46
CA ALA A 87 -0.37 4.28 -2.43
C ALA A 87 0.78 4.77 -1.54
N PRO A 88 0.54 5.79 -0.69
CA PRO A 88 1.61 6.38 0.11
C PRO A 88 2.24 5.38 1.09
N TYR A 89 1.43 4.56 1.73
CA TYR A 89 1.95 3.58 2.67
C TYR A 89 2.56 2.38 1.94
N GLY A 90 1.89 1.88 0.91
CA GLY A 90 2.43 0.80 0.08
C GLY A 90 3.78 1.17 -0.53
N ALA A 91 3.91 2.41 -1.03
CA ALA A 91 5.18 2.91 -1.55
C ALA A 91 6.29 2.86 -0.49
N ALA A 92 5.98 3.33 0.73
CA ALA A 92 6.96 3.33 1.81
C ALA A 92 7.40 1.92 2.20
N VAL A 93 6.46 0.97 2.24
CA VAL A 93 6.77 -0.44 2.53
C VAL A 93 7.67 -1.03 1.45
N LEU A 94 7.33 -0.80 0.19
CA LEU A 94 8.12 -1.32 -0.94
C LEU A 94 9.53 -0.73 -0.97
N GLU A 95 9.66 0.56 -0.70
CA GLU A 95 10.97 1.22 -0.61
C GLU A 95 11.82 0.63 0.52
N HIS A 96 11.21 0.44 1.69
CA HIS A 96 11.89 -0.16 2.84
C HIS A 96 12.36 -1.59 2.54
N ALA A 97 11.58 -2.33 1.78
CA ALA A 97 11.91 -3.71 1.38
C ALA A 97 12.97 -3.77 0.27
N GLY A 98 13.45 -2.64 -0.22
CA GLY A 98 14.54 -2.58 -1.19
C GLY A 98 14.12 -2.59 -2.65
N LEU A 99 12.85 -2.35 -2.95
CA LEU A 99 12.38 -2.22 -4.32
C LEU A 99 12.67 -0.81 -4.86
N LYS A 100 12.73 -0.69 -6.18
CA LYS A 100 12.89 0.58 -6.88
C LYS A 100 11.52 1.12 -7.20
N VAL A 101 11.05 2.05 -6.39
CA VAL A 101 9.64 2.50 -6.42
C VAL A 101 9.50 3.82 -7.18
N SER A 102 8.57 3.83 -8.15
CA SER A 102 8.03 5.03 -8.74
C SER A 102 6.65 5.28 -8.14
N ARG A 103 6.31 6.55 -7.89
CA ARG A 103 5.03 6.93 -7.31
C ARG A 103 4.18 7.65 -8.33
N LEU A 104 2.91 7.29 -8.41
CA LEU A 104 1.92 7.95 -9.26
C LEU A 104 0.79 8.47 -8.36
N ASP A 105 0.86 9.75 -8.03
CA ASP A 105 -0.02 10.38 -7.04
C ASP A 105 -0.86 11.53 -7.62
N GLY A 106 -0.70 11.85 -8.90
CA GLY A 106 -1.41 12.96 -9.55
C GLY A 106 -2.89 12.66 -9.78
N ASP A 107 -3.56 13.55 -10.50
CA ASP A 107 -4.98 13.40 -10.81
C ASP A 107 -5.21 12.33 -11.88
N ASP A 108 -4.28 12.20 -12.83
CA ASP A 108 -4.32 11.16 -13.86
C ASP A 108 -3.57 9.93 -13.37
N LEU A 109 -4.30 8.88 -13.05
CA LEU A 109 -3.75 7.60 -12.61
C LEU A 109 -3.72 6.56 -13.73
N LYS A 110 -4.06 6.94 -14.95
CA LYS A 110 -4.07 6.03 -16.11
C LYS A 110 -2.83 6.13 -16.96
N THR A 111 -2.20 7.30 -17.00
CA THR A 111 -0.96 7.54 -17.75
C THR A 111 0.22 7.24 -16.86
N LEU A 112 0.93 6.17 -17.13
CA LEU A 112 2.01 5.66 -16.31
C LEU A 112 3.37 6.18 -16.75
N PRO A 113 4.36 6.24 -15.84
CA PRO A 113 5.75 6.45 -16.22
C PRO A 113 6.22 5.38 -17.20
N ALA A 114 7.19 5.73 -18.03
CA ALA A 114 7.74 4.81 -19.02
C ALA A 114 8.41 3.60 -18.38
N GLY A 115 8.33 2.46 -19.05
CA GLY A 115 8.98 1.21 -18.64
C GLY A 115 7.98 0.17 -18.18
N GLU A 116 8.53 -0.97 -17.79
CA GLU A 116 7.76 -2.08 -17.26
C GLU A 116 8.00 -2.21 -15.76
N PHE A 117 7.01 -2.73 -15.03
CA PHE A 117 7.09 -2.90 -13.58
C PHE A 117 6.89 -4.37 -13.22
N ASP A 118 7.68 -4.83 -12.26
CA ASP A 118 7.53 -6.17 -11.70
C ASP A 118 6.36 -6.23 -10.73
N VAL A 119 6.11 -5.12 -10.03
CA VAL A 119 5.11 -5.02 -8.98
C VAL A 119 4.36 -3.70 -9.11
N MET A 120 3.05 -3.76 -8.99
CA MET A 120 2.21 -2.57 -8.88
C MET A 120 1.26 -2.71 -7.70
N ILE A 121 1.05 -1.64 -6.97
CA ILE A 121 0.07 -1.58 -5.90
C ILE A 121 -0.75 -0.30 -6.00
N CYS A 122 -2.06 -0.42 -5.77
CA CYS A 122 -2.95 0.71 -5.60
C CYS A 122 -3.61 0.59 -4.22
N GLU A 123 -3.49 1.63 -3.39
CA GLU A 123 -4.21 1.69 -2.12
C GLU A 123 -5.56 2.35 -2.33
N GLY A 124 -6.58 1.52 -2.48
CA GLY A 124 -7.93 1.99 -2.70
C GLY A 124 -8.71 0.96 -3.50
N ALA A 125 -9.97 1.22 -3.70
CA ALA A 125 -10.82 0.38 -4.53
C ALA A 125 -11.10 1.08 -5.84
N VAL A 126 -11.06 0.33 -6.93
CA VAL A 126 -11.43 0.79 -8.27
C VAL A 126 -12.55 -0.10 -8.79
N ALA A 127 -13.38 0.46 -9.69
CA ALA A 127 -14.41 -0.34 -10.31
C ALA A 127 -13.80 -1.42 -11.20
N ARG A 128 -12.76 -1.05 -11.94
CA ARG A 128 -11.98 -1.95 -12.78
C ARG A 128 -10.59 -1.37 -12.98
N ALA A 129 -9.56 -2.20 -12.87
CA ALA A 129 -8.19 -1.76 -13.11
C ALA A 129 -8.04 -1.31 -14.57
N PRO A 130 -7.49 -0.11 -14.82
CA PRO A 130 -7.24 0.36 -16.19
C PRO A 130 -6.32 -0.59 -16.96
N GLU A 131 -6.58 -0.76 -18.24
CA GLU A 131 -5.73 -1.60 -19.08
C GLU A 131 -4.29 -1.11 -19.16
N SER A 132 -4.07 0.21 -19.02
CA SER A 132 -2.73 0.78 -18.99
C SER A 132 -1.88 0.22 -17.83
N TRP A 133 -2.50 -0.16 -16.73
CA TRP A 133 -1.78 -0.75 -15.59
C TRP A 133 -1.27 -2.14 -15.94
N THR A 134 -2.15 -3.01 -16.39
CA THR A 134 -1.76 -4.39 -16.73
C THR A 134 -0.81 -4.43 -17.92
N ALA A 135 -0.96 -3.52 -18.88
CA ALA A 135 -0.09 -3.43 -20.05
C ALA A 135 1.35 -3.04 -19.68
N ALA A 136 1.56 -2.38 -18.57
CA ALA A 136 2.88 -1.96 -18.10
C ALA A 136 3.55 -2.97 -17.17
N LEU A 137 2.94 -4.12 -16.92
CA LEU A 137 3.55 -5.19 -16.14
C LEU A 137 4.62 -5.91 -16.96
N ALA A 138 5.77 -6.15 -16.36
CA ALA A 138 6.78 -7.02 -16.93
C ALA A 138 6.27 -8.47 -17.01
N PRO A 139 6.87 -9.34 -17.82
CA PRO A 139 6.52 -10.76 -17.81
C PRO A 139 6.66 -11.33 -16.39
N GLY A 140 5.60 -11.97 -15.89
CA GLY A 140 5.54 -12.42 -14.51
C GLY A 140 5.26 -11.33 -13.48
N GLY A 141 5.00 -10.11 -13.90
CA GLY A 141 4.67 -9.00 -13.03
C GLY A 141 3.32 -9.19 -12.33
N ARG A 142 3.15 -8.53 -11.19
CA ARG A 142 1.97 -8.67 -10.32
C ARG A 142 1.39 -7.31 -10.00
N LEU A 143 0.07 -7.22 -10.03
CA LEU A 143 -0.70 -6.04 -9.64
C LEU A 143 -1.63 -6.41 -8.48
N ALA A 144 -1.55 -5.66 -7.40
CA ALA A 144 -2.48 -5.80 -6.29
C ALA A 144 -3.35 -4.54 -6.18
N VAL A 145 -4.66 -4.74 -6.25
CA VAL A 145 -5.66 -3.67 -6.11
C VAL A 145 -6.99 -4.31 -5.73
N ILE A 146 -7.82 -3.56 -5.04
CA ILE A 146 -9.19 -3.99 -4.74
C ILE A 146 -10.09 -3.54 -5.88
N GLU A 147 -10.75 -4.48 -6.55
CA GLU A 147 -11.80 -4.16 -7.50
C GLU A 147 -13.16 -4.31 -6.81
N ARG A 148 -13.99 -3.31 -6.97
CA ARG A 148 -15.35 -3.31 -6.42
C ARG A 148 -16.31 -3.12 -7.56
N ALA A 149 -17.03 -4.20 -7.92
CA ALA A 149 -18.03 -4.16 -8.98
C ALA A 149 -19.26 -3.36 -8.52
N GLY A 150 -19.49 -2.25 -9.17
CA GLY A 150 -20.71 -1.45 -9.15
C GLY A 150 -21.33 -1.11 -7.80
N PRO A 151 -22.34 -0.26 -7.80
CA PRO A 151 -23.13 -0.07 -6.60
C PRO A 151 -23.98 -1.32 -6.34
N VAL A 152 -23.83 -1.82 -5.17
CA VAL A 152 -24.64 -2.92 -4.70
C VAL A 152 -25.64 -2.42 -3.72
#